data_784fc93e91896c385677f2474f5ca3e1
#
_entry.id   784fc93e91896c385677f2474f5ca3e1
#
_cell.length_a   1.000
_cell.length_b   1.000
_cell.length_c   1.000
_cell.angle_alpha   90.00
_cell.angle_beta   90.00
_cell.angle_gamma   90.00
#
_symmetry.space_group_name_H-M   'P 1'
#
loop_
_entity.id
_entity.type
_entity.pdbx_description
1 polymer ?
#
loop_
_entity_poly.entity_id
_entity_poly.type
_entity_poly.pdbx_seq_one_letter_code
_entity_poly.pdbx_strand_id
1 'polypeptide(L)'
;MQDKIVINDYIENDPLSEENLDKALETVNRIRLSFPNKSIWVYSGYRWSEIFNDGVYLTKECAGWKRREIVKQCNILVDGKYIDSLRDPKLHWRGSSNQRVINIKKSLKERRIILWEK
;
A
#
# COMPACT_ATOMS: atom_id res chain seq x y z
N MET A 1 2.53 -18.38 11.16
CA MET A 1 1.56 -18.11 10.70
C MET A 1 1.31 -16.81 10.35
N GLN A 2 0.58 -16.62 9.54
CA GLN A 2 0.53 -15.39 9.07
C GLN A 2 -0.61 -14.68 9.55
N ASP A 3 -0.49 -13.58 10.10
CA ASP A 3 -1.57 -12.72 10.46
C ASP A 3 -1.68 -11.61 9.43
N LYS A 4 -1.49 -11.98 8.20
CA LYS A 4 -1.41 -11.01 7.13
C LYS A 4 -2.70 -10.98 6.34
N ILE A 5 -3.20 -9.79 6.07
CA ILE A 5 -4.36 -9.58 5.21
C ILE A 5 -3.91 -8.72 4.04
N VAL A 6 -4.21 -9.14 2.82
CA VAL A 6 -3.83 -8.40 1.62
C VAL A 6 -5.08 -7.72 1.06
N ILE A 7 -5.07 -6.39 1.02
CA ILE A 7 -6.22 -5.62 0.55
C ILE A 7 -6.59 -6.01 -0.88
N ASN A 8 -5.59 -6.35 -1.68
CA ASN A 8 -5.81 -6.71 -3.07
C ASN A 8 -6.72 -7.93 -3.25
N ASP A 9 -6.88 -8.74 -2.21
CA ASP A 9 -7.78 -9.89 -2.27
C ASP A 9 -9.24 -9.46 -2.29
N TYR A 10 -9.55 -8.22 -1.91
CA TYR A 10 -10.91 -7.72 -1.82
C TYR A 10 -11.24 -6.68 -2.89
N ILE A 11 -10.27 -6.22 -3.65
CA ILE A 11 -10.46 -5.14 -4.61
C ILE A 11 -9.89 -5.58 -5.95
N GLU A 12 -10.69 -5.52 -7.01
CA GLU A 12 -10.18 -5.84 -8.33
C GLU A 12 -9.30 -4.72 -8.83
N ASN A 13 -8.19 -5.08 -9.44
CA ASN A 13 -7.21 -4.15 -9.97
C ASN A 13 -6.53 -3.40 -8.82
N ASP A 14 -5.97 -2.26 -9.09
CA ASP A 14 -5.16 -1.54 -8.12
C ASP A 14 -6.05 -0.85 -7.08
N PRO A 15 -5.91 -1.17 -5.79
CA PRO A 15 -6.73 -0.53 -4.76
C PRO A 15 -6.53 0.98 -4.68
N LEU A 16 -5.41 1.50 -5.19
CA LEU A 16 -5.16 2.93 -5.15
C LEU A 16 -5.53 3.64 -6.44
N SER A 17 -6.06 2.92 -7.44
CA SER A 17 -6.54 3.60 -8.63
C SER A 17 -7.77 4.41 -8.28
N GLU A 18 -7.98 5.50 -9.01
CA GLU A 18 -9.00 6.47 -8.65
C GLU A 18 -10.39 5.85 -8.50
N GLU A 19 -10.75 4.94 -9.38
CA GLU A 19 -12.08 4.36 -9.34
C GLU A 19 -12.29 3.43 -8.15
N ASN A 20 -11.23 3.00 -7.50
CA ASN A 20 -11.34 2.06 -6.38
C ASN A 20 -11.19 2.70 -5.01
N LEU A 21 -10.88 3.99 -4.97
CA LEU A 21 -10.48 4.62 -3.71
C LEU A 21 -11.54 4.56 -2.60
N ASP A 22 -12.79 4.84 -2.95
CA ASP A 22 -13.83 4.83 -1.92
C ASP A 22 -14.03 3.43 -1.36
N LYS A 23 -14.05 2.43 -2.26
CA LYS A 23 -14.22 1.06 -1.82
C LYS A 23 -13.02 0.57 -1.02
N ALA A 24 -11.82 0.93 -1.46
CA ALA A 24 -10.61 0.51 -0.77
C ALA A 24 -10.51 1.14 0.62
N LEU A 25 -10.88 2.40 0.74
CA LEU A 25 -10.86 3.07 2.04
C LEU A 25 -11.86 2.44 3.00
N GLU A 26 -13.06 2.16 2.52
CA GLU A 26 -14.05 1.51 3.35
C GLU A 26 -13.58 0.11 3.76
N THR A 27 -13.01 -0.63 2.83
CA THR A 27 -12.54 -1.99 3.09
C THR A 27 -11.44 -2.01 4.14
N VAL A 28 -10.44 -1.14 3.99
CA VAL A 28 -9.32 -1.14 4.93
C VAL A 28 -9.77 -0.69 6.32
N ASN A 29 -10.72 0.24 6.38
CA ASN A 29 -11.22 0.69 7.68
C ASN A 29 -11.97 -0.43 8.38
N ARG A 30 -12.78 -1.19 7.64
CA ARG A 30 -13.51 -2.32 8.23
C ARG A 30 -12.56 -3.41 8.70
N ILE A 31 -11.54 -3.70 7.92
CA ILE A 31 -10.58 -4.72 8.29
C ILE A 31 -9.84 -4.30 9.56
N ARG A 32 -9.45 -3.03 9.64
CA ARG A 32 -8.72 -2.56 10.81
C ARG A 32 -9.58 -2.59 12.06
N LEU A 33 -10.86 -2.30 11.93
CA LEU A 33 -11.77 -2.38 13.06
C LEU A 33 -11.96 -3.81 13.53
N SER A 34 -12.09 -4.74 12.58
CA SER A 34 -12.33 -6.14 12.91
C SER A 34 -11.07 -6.86 13.37
N PHE A 35 -9.92 -6.46 12.87
CA PHE A 35 -8.66 -7.15 13.14
C PHE A 35 -7.57 -6.14 13.44
N PRO A 36 -7.66 -5.47 14.59
CA PRO A 36 -6.75 -4.34 14.87
C PRO A 36 -5.29 -4.72 14.94
N ASN A 37 -4.98 -5.98 15.17
CA ASN A 37 -3.58 -6.40 15.32
C ASN A 37 -3.01 -7.16 14.12
N LYS A 38 -3.80 -7.34 13.08
CA LYS A 38 -3.27 -8.06 11.92
C LYS A 38 -2.47 -7.13 11.03
N SER A 39 -1.51 -7.72 10.33
CA SER A 39 -0.70 -6.97 9.38
C SER A 39 -1.47 -6.83 8.08
N ILE A 40 -1.67 -5.61 7.62
CA ILE A 40 -2.40 -5.33 6.39
C ILE A 40 -1.40 -4.91 5.32
N TRP A 41 -1.46 -5.60 4.18
CA TRP A 41 -0.57 -5.36 3.05
C TRP A 41 -1.36 -4.80 1.88
N VAL A 42 -0.75 -3.90 1.13
CA VAL A 42 -1.34 -3.38 -0.10
C VAL A 42 -0.29 -3.38 -1.21
N TYR A 43 -0.67 -3.90 -2.37
CA TYR A 43 0.17 -3.89 -3.56
C TYR A 43 -0.40 -2.85 -4.51
N SER A 44 0.43 -1.95 -5.00
CA SER A 44 -0.04 -0.89 -5.88
C SER A 44 1.01 -0.51 -6.89
N GLY A 45 0.59 -0.10 -8.07
CA GLY A 45 1.48 0.49 -9.04
C GLY A 45 1.92 1.89 -8.68
N TYR A 46 1.23 2.52 -7.72
CA TYR A 46 1.63 3.85 -7.27
C TYR A 46 2.85 3.74 -6.38
N ARG A 47 3.78 4.67 -6.54
CA ARG A 47 4.97 4.66 -5.72
C ARG A 47 4.77 5.49 -4.46
N TRP A 48 5.59 5.23 -3.46
CA TRP A 48 5.55 5.98 -2.20
C TRP A 48 5.57 7.50 -2.45
N SER A 49 6.43 7.94 -3.36
CA SER A 49 6.55 9.37 -3.64
C SER A 49 5.28 9.95 -4.25
N GLU A 50 4.52 9.16 -4.97
CA GLU A 50 3.27 9.62 -5.54
C GLU A 50 2.17 9.66 -4.48
N ILE A 51 2.20 8.74 -3.55
CA ILE A 51 1.20 8.65 -2.50
C ILE A 51 1.40 9.74 -1.45
N PHE A 52 2.64 9.96 -1.06
CA PHE A 52 2.97 10.91 0.00
C PHE A 52 3.66 12.16 -0.51
N ASN A 53 3.11 12.72 -1.57
CA ASN A 53 3.63 13.94 -2.15
C ASN A 53 3.21 15.13 -1.29
N ASP A 54 4.19 15.79 -0.68
CA ASP A 54 3.91 16.85 0.26
C ASP A 54 3.29 18.10 -0.32
N GLY A 55 3.35 18.31 -1.56
CA GLY A 55 2.84 19.52 -2.15
C GLY A 55 1.37 19.51 -2.49
N VAL A 56 0.74 18.41 -2.24
CA VAL A 56 -0.62 18.26 -2.72
C VAL A 56 -1.62 18.04 -1.60
N TYR A 57 -2.51 18.81 -1.51
CA TYR A 57 -3.45 18.79 -0.53
C TYR A 57 -4.60 18.92 -0.38
N LEU A 58 -5.35 18.85 -0.11
CA LEU A 58 -5.70 17.78 0.37
C LEU A 58 -6.92 17.90 1.16
N THR A 59 -8.07 17.92 0.51
CA THR A 59 -9.34 17.77 1.18
C THR A 59 -9.72 16.30 1.13
N LYS A 60 -10.72 15.93 1.90
CA LYS A 60 -11.16 14.54 1.97
C LYS A 60 -11.73 14.02 0.66
N GLU A 61 -12.10 14.93 -0.24
CA GLU A 61 -12.63 14.50 -1.53
C GLU A 61 -11.54 14.22 -2.54
N CYS A 62 -10.32 14.60 -2.23
CA CYS A 62 -9.26 14.48 -3.19
C CYS A 62 -8.67 13.08 -3.22
N ALA A 63 -8.35 12.61 -4.42
CA ALA A 63 -7.81 11.27 -4.59
C ALA A 63 -6.50 11.09 -3.81
N GLY A 64 -5.67 12.11 -3.78
CA GLY A 64 -4.41 12.04 -3.05
C GLY A 64 -4.61 11.83 -1.56
N TRP A 65 -5.61 12.50 -0.97
CA TRP A 65 -5.91 12.32 0.43
C TRP A 65 -6.36 10.89 0.70
N LYS A 66 -7.24 10.37 -0.17
CA LYS A 66 -7.78 9.03 0.00
C LYS A 66 -6.68 7.97 -0.10
N ARG A 67 -5.75 8.12 -1.04
CA ARG A 67 -4.64 7.18 -1.16
C ARG A 67 -3.81 7.15 0.12
N ARG A 68 -3.52 8.33 0.67
CA ARG A 68 -2.77 8.40 1.91
C ARG A 68 -3.49 7.73 3.05
N GLU A 69 -4.79 7.97 3.15
CA GLU A 69 -5.55 7.39 4.26
C GLU A 69 -5.61 5.87 4.17
N ILE A 70 -5.73 5.34 2.96
CA ILE A 70 -5.71 3.90 2.79
C ILE A 70 -4.36 3.33 3.23
N VAL A 71 -3.29 3.90 2.74
CA VAL A 71 -1.94 3.38 3.03
C VAL A 71 -1.59 3.54 4.49
N LYS A 72 -2.02 4.63 5.12
CA LYS A 72 -1.74 4.85 6.54
C LYS A 72 -2.39 3.81 7.44
N GLN A 73 -3.44 3.15 6.98
CA GLN A 73 -4.07 2.08 7.75
C GLN A 73 -3.34 0.76 7.56
N CYS A 74 -2.47 0.67 6.59
CA CYS A 74 -1.78 -0.57 6.27
C CYS A 74 -0.41 -0.62 6.93
N ASN A 75 0.17 -1.81 6.96
CA ASN A 75 1.49 -2.01 7.55
C ASN A 75 2.58 -2.10 6.49
N ILE A 76 2.26 -2.69 5.35
CA ILE A 76 3.24 -2.91 4.30
C ILE A 76 2.67 -2.45 2.96
N LEU A 77 3.45 -1.69 2.21
CA LEU A 77 3.14 -1.30 0.85
C LEU A 77 4.16 -1.94 -0.07
N VAL A 78 3.69 -2.67 -1.08
CA VAL A 78 4.57 -3.10 -2.15
C VAL A 78 4.30 -2.14 -3.30
N ASP A 79 5.23 -1.24 -3.55
CA ASP A 79 5.00 -0.13 -4.48
C ASP A 79 5.72 -0.31 -5.82
N GLY A 80 5.17 0.32 -6.83
CA GLY A 80 5.73 0.32 -8.16
C GLY A 80 5.04 -0.67 -9.08
N LYS A 81 4.94 -0.32 -10.34
CA LYS A 81 4.25 -1.19 -11.30
C LYS A 81 5.05 -2.45 -11.56
N TYR A 82 4.34 -3.56 -11.72
CA TYR A 82 4.99 -4.81 -12.13
C TYR A 82 5.55 -4.62 -13.54
N ILE A 83 6.79 -4.95 -13.72
CA ILE A 83 7.45 -4.88 -15.03
C ILE A 83 7.93 -6.28 -15.39
N ASP A 84 7.35 -6.83 -16.45
CA ASP A 84 7.61 -8.22 -16.80
C ASP A 84 9.09 -8.49 -17.11
N SER A 85 9.78 -7.55 -17.73
CA SER A 85 11.19 -7.74 -18.04
C SER A 85 12.09 -7.77 -16.80
N LEU A 86 11.55 -7.33 -15.65
CA LEU A 86 12.27 -7.38 -14.38
C LEU A 86 11.73 -8.45 -13.44
N ARG A 87 10.92 -9.34 -13.99
CA ARG A 87 10.34 -10.40 -13.20
C ARG A 87 11.42 -11.32 -12.67
N ASP A 88 11.28 -11.71 -11.41
CA ASP A 88 12.24 -12.61 -10.80
C ASP A 88 11.50 -13.47 -9.79
N PRO A 89 11.28 -14.76 -10.09
CA PRO A 89 10.52 -15.62 -9.19
C PRO A 89 11.20 -15.89 -7.86
N LYS A 90 12.47 -15.50 -7.72
CA LYS A 90 13.17 -15.67 -6.46
C LYS A 90 12.91 -14.53 -5.47
N LEU A 91 12.27 -13.45 -5.93
CA LEU A 91 11.98 -12.33 -5.04
C LEU A 91 10.88 -12.69 -4.06
N HIS A 92 11.04 -12.23 -2.82
CA HIS A 92 10.01 -12.46 -1.82
C HIS A 92 9.05 -11.29 -1.81
N TRP A 93 7.75 -11.61 -1.84
CA TRP A 93 6.67 -10.65 -1.64
C TRP A 93 6.45 -9.65 -2.78
N ARG A 94 7.18 -9.75 -3.86
CA ARG A 94 6.99 -8.87 -5.03
C ARG A 94 7.31 -9.65 -6.29
N GLY A 95 6.84 -9.16 -7.43
CA GLY A 95 6.97 -9.89 -8.70
C GLY A 95 8.11 -9.43 -9.57
N SER A 96 8.51 -8.16 -9.48
CA SER A 96 9.61 -7.64 -10.30
C SER A 96 10.57 -6.85 -9.45
N SER A 97 11.82 -6.76 -9.89
CA SER A 97 12.89 -6.21 -9.05
C SER A 97 12.76 -4.72 -8.79
N ASN A 98 11.97 -4.02 -9.60
CA ASN A 98 11.75 -2.59 -9.40
C ASN A 98 10.77 -2.28 -8.26
N GLN A 99 10.03 -3.28 -7.80
CA GLN A 99 9.06 -3.08 -6.73
C GLN A 99 9.75 -3.13 -5.39
N ARG A 100 9.22 -2.38 -4.43
CA ARG A 100 9.82 -2.31 -3.10
C ARG A 100 8.80 -2.78 -2.07
N VAL A 101 9.27 -3.44 -1.04
CA VAL A 101 8.42 -3.86 0.09
C VAL A 101 8.72 -2.92 1.23
N ILE A 102 7.80 -2.01 1.53
CA ILE A 102 8.03 -0.88 2.42
C ILE A 102 7.31 -1.06 3.74
N ASN A 103 8.03 -0.83 4.83
CA ASN A 103 7.44 -0.81 6.16
C ASN A 103 6.81 0.56 6.37
N ILE A 104 5.50 0.64 6.24
CA ILE A 104 4.80 1.92 6.23
C ILE A 104 4.95 2.67 7.55
N LYS A 105 4.68 2.00 8.66
CA LYS A 105 4.70 2.68 9.95
C LYS A 105 6.06 3.26 10.26
N LYS A 106 7.10 2.47 10.03
CA LYS A 106 8.45 2.90 10.32
C LYS A 106 8.89 4.00 9.36
N SER A 107 8.49 3.90 8.09
CA SER A 107 8.83 4.92 7.11
C SER A 107 8.20 6.26 7.45
N LEU A 108 6.95 6.26 7.89
CA LEU A 108 6.28 7.49 8.27
C LEU A 108 6.91 8.09 9.52
N LYS A 109 7.27 7.25 10.47
CA LYS A 109 7.89 7.72 11.70
C LYS A 109 9.25 8.35 11.45
N GLU A 110 10.04 7.73 10.61
CA GLU A 110 11.42 8.21 10.38
C GLU A 110 11.54 9.16 9.19
N ARG A 111 10.43 9.39 8.49
CA ARG A 111 10.39 10.31 7.35
C ARG A 111 11.35 9.94 6.24
N ARG A 112 11.52 8.66 6.03
CA ARG A 112 12.31 8.13 4.91
C ARG A 112 11.85 6.72 4.65
N ILE A 113 12.09 6.21 3.47
CA ILE A 113 11.64 4.88 3.13
C ILE A 113 12.47 3.83 3.87
N ILE A 114 11.79 3.01 4.66
CA ILE A 114 12.40 1.91 5.38
C ILE A 114 11.81 0.64 4.79
N LEU A 115 12.66 -0.20 4.24
CA LEU A 115 12.19 -1.45 3.66
C LEU A 115 11.86 -2.46 4.75
N TRP A 116 10.85 -3.28 4.44
CA TRP A 116 10.45 -4.32 5.37
C TRP A 116 11.42 -5.48 5.23
N GLU A 117 11.88 -6.00 6.35
CA GLU A 117 12.78 -7.13 6.35
C GLU A 117 12.20 -8.23 7.16
N LYS A 118 12.32 -9.44 6.64
CA LYS A 118 11.76 -10.55 7.32
C LYS A 118 12.40 -10.81 8.60
#